data_ad4aed84f0db737a704e37a0ea42dbb3
#
_entry.id   ad4aed84f0db737a704e37a0ea42dbb3
#
_cell.length_a   1.000
_cell.length_b   1.000
_cell.length_c   1.000
_cell.angle_alpha   90.00
_cell.angle_beta   90.00
_cell.angle_gamma   90.00
#
_symmetry.space_group_name_H-M   'P 1'
#
loop_
_entity.id
_entity.type
_entity.pdbx_description
1 polymer ?
#
loop_
_entity_poly.entity_id
_entity_poly.type
_entity_poly.pdbx_seq_one_letter_code
_entity_poly.pdbx_strand_id
1 'polypeptide(L)'
;MGKTGKEISLKKSLEKLLDLVKLENKEVTAIYFYAILNGIIQLSLPLGIQTIINFSQAAAGNSSLPVSIVLLITIVLVGIFTSGLIQVNQMKIVEKIEQSIFARFSLDFAHKIPKIDSRELNNNHLPELMNRFFEIINLQKGLSKILLDIPLAVIQIVFGLVLLSFYNSTFIVLGLLLILLLFFIFKYTTKKGLIASYNESENK
;
A
#
# COMPACT_ATOMS: atom_id res chain seq x y z
N MET A 1 31.11 11.97 -12.49
CA MET A 1 30.45 13.02 -11.70
C MET A 1 28.91 12.96 -11.70
N GLY A 2 28.25 12.05 -12.42
CA GLY A 2 26.79 12.01 -12.61
C GLY A 2 25.96 11.30 -11.51
N LYS A 3 26.54 10.49 -10.63
CA LYS A 3 25.78 9.68 -9.66
C LYS A 3 25.25 10.46 -8.46
N THR A 4 26.00 11.41 -7.94
CA THR A 4 25.65 12.17 -6.73
C THR A 4 24.52 13.18 -6.99
N GLY A 5 24.49 13.81 -8.15
CA GLY A 5 23.42 14.75 -8.51
C GLY A 5 22.06 14.07 -8.71
N LYS A 6 22.07 12.83 -9.17
CA LYS A 6 20.88 12.02 -9.47
C LYS A 6 20.22 11.47 -8.18
N GLU A 7 21.00 11.05 -7.19
CA GLU A 7 20.51 10.63 -5.88
C GLU A 7 19.91 11.80 -5.08
N ILE A 8 20.50 12.98 -5.18
CA ILE A 8 20.00 14.21 -4.55
C ILE A 8 18.65 14.62 -5.15
N SER A 9 18.48 14.46 -6.47
CA SER A 9 17.20 14.77 -7.16
C SER A 9 16.08 13.83 -6.72
N LEU A 10 16.32 12.52 -6.65
CA LEU A 10 15.34 11.53 -6.21
C LEU A 10 14.94 11.72 -4.75
N LYS A 11 15.91 11.99 -3.87
CA LYS A 11 15.64 12.26 -2.45
C LYS A 11 14.76 13.50 -2.28
N LYS A 12 15.05 14.57 -3.00
CA LYS A 12 14.26 15.80 -2.98
C LYS A 12 12.84 15.60 -3.53
N SER A 13 12.67 14.74 -4.54
CA SER A 13 11.34 14.39 -5.07
C SER A 13 10.54 13.55 -4.07
N LEU A 14 11.17 12.58 -3.40
CA LEU A 14 10.56 11.79 -2.35
C LEU A 14 10.17 12.65 -1.13
N GLU A 15 11.03 13.59 -0.73
CA GLU A 15 10.72 14.54 0.36
C GLU A 15 9.49 15.38 0.01
N LYS A 16 9.39 15.89 -1.21
CA LYS A 16 8.20 16.64 -1.66
C LYS A 16 6.94 15.78 -1.64
N LEU A 17 7.01 14.50 -2.04
CA LEU A 17 5.88 13.58 -1.98
C LEU A 17 5.47 13.32 -0.53
N LEU A 18 6.43 13.09 0.36
CA LEU A 18 6.17 12.90 1.78
C LEU A 18 5.56 14.15 2.42
N ASP A 19 6.00 15.34 2.01
CA ASP A 19 5.41 16.59 2.50
C ASP A 19 3.96 16.77 2.02
N LEU A 20 3.62 16.35 0.80
CA LEU A 20 2.23 16.31 0.32
C LEU A 20 1.36 15.37 1.16
N VAL A 21 1.88 14.19 1.49
CA VAL A 21 1.20 13.23 2.36
C VAL A 21 1.03 13.76 3.77
N LYS A 22 2.01 14.48 4.30
CA LYS A 22 1.93 15.13 5.63
C LYS A 22 0.84 16.21 5.72
N LEU A 23 0.46 16.83 4.61
CA LEU A 23 -0.63 17.81 4.60
C LEU A 23 -1.99 17.15 4.90
N GLU A 24 -2.15 15.86 4.65
CA GLU A 24 -3.36 15.07 4.89
C GLU A 24 -3.18 14.12 6.10
N ASN A 25 -2.51 14.59 7.17
CA ASN A 25 -2.15 13.77 8.34
C ASN A 25 -3.33 13.04 8.97
N LYS A 26 -4.52 13.66 9.00
CA LYS A 26 -5.72 13.06 9.59
C LYS A 26 -6.18 11.84 8.80
N GLU A 27 -6.22 11.96 7.49
CA GLU A 27 -6.60 10.91 6.56
C GLU A 27 -5.58 9.76 6.58
N VAL A 28 -4.30 10.10 6.58
CA VAL A 28 -3.20 9.11 6.67
C VAL A 28 -3.26 8.36 8.01
N THR A 29 -3.48 9.04 9.11
CA THR A 29 -3.64 8.40 10.43
C THR A 29 -4.85 7.47 10.45
N ALA A 30 -5.96 7.86 9.83
CA ALA A 30 -7.14 7.02 9.72
C ALA A 30 -6.85 5.75 8.89
N ILE A 31 -6.08 5.84 7.80
CA ILE A 31 -5.66 4.67 7.01
C ILE A 31 -4.86 3.69 7.88
N TYR A 32 -3.88 4.17 8.66
CA TYR A 32 -3.09 3.32 9.55
C TYR A 32 -3.96 2.66 10.63
N PHE A 33 -4.90 3.41 11.21
CA PHE A 33 -5.84 2.87 12.19
C PHE A 33 -6.70 1.73 11.60
N TYR A 34 -7.29 1.96 10.43
CA TYR A 34 -8.05 0.92 9.75
C TYR A 34 -7.17 -0.27 9.31
N ALA A 35 -5.92 -0.03 8.93
CA ALA A 35 -4.99 -1.10 8.58
C ALA A 35 -4.69 -2.00 9.78
N ILE A 36 -4.51 -1.43 10.99
CA ILE A 36 -4.32 -2.18 12.23
C ILE A 36 -5.56 -3.01 12.55
N LEU A 37 -6.75 -2.40 12.52
CA LEU A 37 -8.00 -3.11 12.78
C LEU A 37 -8.20 -4.27 11.79
N ASN A 38 -7.99 -4.01 10.52
CA ASN A 38 -8.09 -5.03 9.46
C ASN A 38 -7.06 -6.13 9.66
N GLY A 39 -5.83 -5.79 10.04
CA GLY A 39 -4.78 -6.75 10.36
C GLY A 39 -5.16 -7.70 11.50
N ILE A 40 -5.73 -7.17 12.58
CA ILE A 40 -6.21 -7.98 13.72
C ILE A 40 -7.31 -8.95 13.27
N ILE A 41 -8.28 -8.48 12.48
CA ILE A 41 -9.35 -9.33 11.97
C ILE A 41 -8.80 -10.41 11.05
N GLN A 42 -7.91 -10.06 10.13
CA GLN A 42 -7.30 -11.01 9.22
C GLN A 42 -6.46 -12.08 9.92
N LEU A 43 -5.86 -11.77 11.07
CA LEU A 43 -5.17 -12.78 11.90
C LEU A 43 -6.13 -13.78 12.53
N SER A 44 -7.33 -13.35 12.89
CA SER A 44 -8.33 -14.23 13.49
C SER A 44 -8.85 -15.29 12.50
N LEU A 45 -8.75 -15.04 11.18
CA LEU A 45 -9.24 -15.94 10.15
C LEU A 45 -8.48 -17.28 10.12
N PRO A 46 -7.14 -17.33 10.04
CA PRO A 46 -6.40 -18.61 10.06
C PRO A 46 -6.65 -19.39 11.35
N LEU A 47 -6.68 -18.69 12.49
CA LEU A 47 -6.97 -19.31 13.80
C LEU A 47 -8.39 -19.88 13.85
N GLY A 48 -9.36 -19.13 13.34
CA GLY A 48 -10.76 -19.54 13.25
C GLY A 48 -10.93 -20.78 12.37
N ILE A 49 -10.33 -20.78 11.18
CA ILE A 49 -10.37 -21.91 10.24
C ILE A 49 -9.72 -23.14 10.86
N GLN A 50 -8.55 -23.01 11.48
CA GLN A 50 -7.87 -24.12 12.15
C GLN A 50 -8.72 -24.68 13.29
N THR A 51 -9.36 -23.83 14.09
CA THR A 51 -10.24 -24.25 15.16
C THR A 51 -11.44 -25.04 14.63
N ILE A 52 -12.03 -24.60 13.51
CA ILE A 52 -13.13 -25.31 12.83
C ILE A 52 -12.66 -26.70 12.39
N ILE A 53 -11.48 -26.80 11.77
CA ILE A 53 -10.92 -28.08 11.34
C ILE A 53 -10.70 -29.02 12.52
N ASN A 54 -10.11 -28.53 13.61
CA ASN A 54 -9.86 -29.32 14.81
C ASN A 54 -11.17 -29.84 15.44
N PHE A 55 -12.19 -28.99 15.56
CA PHE A 55 -13.50 -29.40 16.07
C PHE A 55 -14.21 -30.38 15.12
N SER A 56 -14.08 -30.18 13.81
CA SER A 56 -14.66 -31.07 12.82
C SER A 56 -14.03 -32.48 12.89
N GLN A 57 -12.71 -32.58 13.08
CA GLN A 57 -12.00 -33.85 13.25
C GLN A 57 -12.40 -34.52 14.56
N ALA A 58 -12.54 -33.77 15.64
CA ALA A 58 -12.98 -34.32 16.93
C ALA A 58 -14.45 -34.81 16.90
N ALA A 59 -15.28 -34.21 16.03
CA ALA A 59 -16.68 -34.58 15.87
C ALA A 59 -16.92 -35.73 14.84
N ALA A 60 -15.90 -36.24 14.19
CA ALA A 60 -15.98 -37.19 13.07
C ALA A 60 -16.65 -38.54 13.41
N GLY A 61 -17.05 -38.75 14.66
CA GLY A 61 -17.85 -39.91 15.09
C GLY A 61 -19.32 -39.65 15.38
N ASN A 62 -19.76 -38.40 15.34
CA ASN A 62 -21.13 -37.98 15.72
C ASN A 62 -21.94 -37.56 14.49
N SER A 63 -23.19 -38.00 14.45
CA SER A 63 -24.12 -37.77 13.31
C SER A 63 -24.64 -36.32 13.21
N SER A 64 -24.31 -35.43 14.15
CA SER A 64 -24.78 -34.01 14.15
C SER A 64 -23.59 -33.05 14.31
N LEU A 65 -23.60 -31.99 13.52
CA LEU A 65 -22.63 -30.92 13.66
C LEU A 65 -22.79 -30.26 15.05
N PRO A 66 -21.75 -30.19 15.88
CA PRO A 66 -21.85 -29.51 17.16
C PRO A 66 -22.14 -28.01 16.97
N VAL A 67 -23.00 -27.45 17.80
CA VAL A 67 -23.40 -26.03 17.78
C VAL A 67 -22.17 -25.09 17.81
N SER A 68 -21.09 -25.54 18.45
CA SER A 68 -19.83 -24.81 18.51
C SER A 68 -19.18 -24.58 17.13
N ILE A 69 -19.29 -25.53 16.21
CA ILE A 69 -18.75 -25.38 14.84
C ILE A 69 -19.56 -24.33 14.07
N VAL A 70 -20.90 -24.37 14.18
CA VAL A 70 -21.78 -23.41 13.52
C VAL A 70 -21.48 -21.99 14.03
N LEU A 71 -21.30 -21.83 15.33
CA LEU A 71 -20.96 -20.57 15.94
C LEU A 71 -19.60 -20.04 15.47
N LEU A 72 -18.59 -20.90 15.39
CA LEU A 72 -17.26 -20.53 14.88
C LEU A 72 -17.31 -20.10 13.40
N ILE A 73 -18.02 -20.84 12.57
CA ILE A 73 -18.21 -20.49 11.15
C ILE A 73 -18.87 -19.11 11.06
N THR A 74 -19.90 -18.85 11.86
CA THR A 74 -20.59 -17.56 11.88
C THR A 74 -19.65 -16.42 12.28
N ILE A 75 -18.82 -16.60 13.30
CA ILE A 75 -17.81 -15.61 13.73
C ILE A 75 -16.80 -15.32 12.60
N VAL A 76 -16.30 -16.35 11.93
CA VAL A 76 -15.36 -16.21 10.80
C VAL A 76 -16.01 -15.44 9.65
N LEU A 77 -17.27 -15.75 9.30
CA LEU A 77 -18.00 -15.05 8.25
C LEU A 77 -18.24 -13.58 8.60
N VAL A 78 -18.62 -13.27 9.83
CA VAL A 78 -18.76 -11.89 10.33
C VAL A 78 -17.40 -11.17 10.27
N GLY A 79 -16.31 -11.84 10.61
CA GLY A 79 -14.95 -11.30 10.48
C GLY A 79 -14.59 -10.93 9.05
N ILE A 80 -14.86 -11.82 8.09
CA ILE A 80 -14.62 -11.57 6.66
C ILE A 80 -15.45 -10.36 6.19
N PHE A 81 -16.73 -10.33 6.54
CA PHE A 81 -17.61 -9.22 6.16
C PHE A 81 -17.13 -7.88 6.74
N THR A 82 -16.76 -7.86 8.02
CA THR A 82 -16.23 -6.68 8.69
C THR A 82 -14.91 -6.21 8.07
N SER A 83 -14.01 -7.14 7.74
CA SER A 83 -12.76 -6.84 7.03
C SER A 83 -13.03 -6.16 5.69
N GLY A 84 -14.01 -6.65 4.91
CA GLY A 84 -14.43 -6.04 3.66
C GLY A 84 -14.95 -4.60 3.84
N LEU A 85 -15.78 -4.36 4.85
CA LEU A 85 -16.29 -3.02 5.16
C LEU A 85 -15.14 -2.04 5.53
N ILE A 86 -14.17 -2.50 6.31
CA ILE A 86 -13.00 -1.70 6.69
C ILE A 86 -12.19 -1.34 5.44
N GLN A 87 -11.95 -2.29 4.52
CA GLN A 87 -11.21 -2.04 3.28
C GLN A 87 -11.92 -1.01 2.39
N VAL A 88 -13.26 -1.09 2.27
CA VAL A 88 -14.04 -0.10 1.53
C VAL A 88 -13.89 1.30 2.15
N ASN A 89 -13.91 1.42 3.47
CA ASN A 89 -13.71 2.70 4.14
C ASN A 89 -12.28 3.25 3.96
N GLN A 90 -11.27 2.38 4.00
CA GLN A 90 -9.90 2.78 3.67
C GLN A 90 -9.79 3.31 2.23
N MET A 91 -10.40 2.61 1.27
CA MET A 91 -10.40 3.01 -0.14
C MET A 91 -11.03 4.40 -0.34
N LYS A 92 -12.15 4.70 0.33
CA LYS A 92 -12.78 6.03 0.30
C LYS A 92 -11.85 7.14 0.82
N ILE A 93 -11.10 6.87 1.89
CA ILE A 93 -10.16 7.84 2.45
C ILE A 93 -9.01 8.10 1.47
N VAL A 94 -8.49 7.05 0.86
CA VAL A 94 -7.42 7.16 -0.14
C VAL A 94 -7.91 7.93 -1.37
N GLU A 95 -9.10 7.63 -1.85
CA GLU A 95 -9.73 8.36 -2.96
C GLU A 95 -9.88 9.86 -2.64
N LYS A 96 -10.22 10.21 -1.40
CA LYS A 96 -10.25 11.60 -0.93
C LYS A 96 -8.87 12.26 -0.99
N ILE A 97 -7.82 11.55 -0.59
CA ILE A 97 -6.43 12.03 -0.69
C ILE A 97 -6.06 12.22 -2.17
N GLU A 98 -6.39 11.27 -3.03
CA GLU A 98 -6.17 11.39 -4.48
C GLU A 98 -6.81 12.64 -5.06
N GLN A 99 -8.08 12.86 -4.75
CA GLN A 99 -8.81 14.04 -5.23
C GLN A 99 -8.20 15.34 -4.71
N SER A 100 -7.77 15.37 -3.46
CA SER A 100 -7.12 16.55 -2.86
C SER A 100 -5.79 16.87 -3.56
N ILE A 101 -4.96 15.85 -3.79
CA ILE A 101 -3.69 15.99 -4.48
C ILE A 101 -3.91 16.47 -5.92
N PHE A 102 -4.84 15.83 -6.65
CA PHE A 102 -5.16 16.21 -8.03
C PHE A 102 -5.64 17.66 -8.14
N ALA A 103 -6.56 18.06 -7.27
CA ALA A 103 -7.09 19.42 -7.27
C ALA A 103 -5.98 20.46 -7.02
N ARG A 104 -5.10 20.22 -6.06
CA ARG A 104 -3.95 21.11 -5.77
C ARG A 104 -3.01 21.25 -6.95
N PHE A 105 -2.62 20.13 -7.56
CA PHE A 105 -1.74 20.16 -8.74
C PHE A 105 -2.39 20.82 -9.94
N SER A 106 -3.67 20.53 -10.20
CA SER A 106 -4.42 21.13 -11.30
C SER A 106 -4.53 22.65 -11.14
N LEU A 107 -4.83 23.14 -9.95
CA LEU A 107 -4.89 24.57 -9.66
C LEU A 107 -3.51 25.25 -9.77
N ASP A 108 -2.45 24.60 -9.24
CA ASP A 108 -1.09 25.14 -9.36
C ASP A 108 -0.64 25.20 -10.82
N PHE A 109 -0.98 24.19 -11.60
CA PHE A 109 -0.70 24.14 -13.04
C PHE A 109 -1.48 25.22 -13.79
N ALA A 110 -2.79 25.34 -13.55
CA ALA A 110 -3.64 26.36 -14.17
C ALA A 110 -3.18 27.80 -13.83
N HIS A 111 -2.64 28.02 -12.62
CA HIS A 111 -2.12 29.32 -12.22
C HIS A 111 -0.75 29.65 -12.85
N LYS A 112 0.06 28.64 -13.14
CA LYS A 112 1.42 28.81 -13.70
C LYS A 112 1.42 28.91 -15.22
N ILE A 113 0.54 28.20 -15.93
CA ILE A 113 0.50 28.22 -17.41
C ILE A 113 0.38 29.63 -17.99
N PRO A 114 -0.54 30.52 -17.54
CA PRO A 114 -0.68 31.84 -18.11
C PRO A 114 0.54 32.76 -17.86
N LYS A 115 1.42 32.39 -16.94
CA LYS A 115 2.62 33.17 -16.59
C LYS A 115 3.86 32.75 -17.39
N ILE A 116 3.77 31.72 -18.21
CA ILE A 116 4.85 31.27 -19.08
C ILE A 116 4.90 32.22 -20.27
N ASP A 117 6.07 32.75 -20.57
CA ASP A 117 6.25 33.70 -21.69
C ASP A 117 5.87 33.03 -23.02
N SER A 118 5.09 33.75 -23.83
CA SER A 118 4.60 33.26 -25.15
C SER A 118 5.74 32.85 -26.09
N ARG A 119 6.96 33.34 -25.89
CA ARG A 119 8.16 32.93 -26.64
C ARG A 119 8.66 31.55 -26.27
N GLU A 120 8.52 31.12 -25.02
CA GLU A 120 8.86 29.77 -24.56
C GLU A 120 7.77 28.76 -24.94
N LEU A 121 6.51 29.18 -25.01
CA LEU A 121 5.40 28.32 -25.46
C LEU A 121 5.52 27.93 -26.96
N ASN A 122 6.07 28.82 -27.78
CA ASN A 122 6.16 28.60 -29.25
C ASN A 122 7.27 27.60 -29.64
N ASN A 123 8.18 27.26 -28.74
CA ASN A 123 9.31 26.35 -28.98
C ASN A 123 9.02 24.90 -28.52
N ASN A 124 7.91 24.29 -28.95
CA ASN A 124 7.58 22.87 -28.70
C ASN A 124 7.38 22.41 -27.24
N HIS A 125 7.28 23.32 -26.26
CA HIS A 125 7.12 22.95 -24.85
C HIS A 125 5.68 22.69 -24.43
N LEU A 126 4.69 23.06 -25.22
CA LEU A 126 3.26 22.87 -24.88
C LEU A 126 2.88 21.37 -24.79
N PRO A 127 3.26 20.50 -25.75
CA PRO A 127 2.99 19.07 -25.65
C PRO A 127 3.69 18.42 -24.46
N GLU A 128 4.93 18.84 -24.16
CA GLU A 128 5.67 18.35 -23.00
C GLU A 128 5.01 18.76 -21.68
N LEU A 129 4.53 19.98 -21.56
CA LEU A 129 3.76 20.44 -20.38
C LEU A 129 2.47 19.65 -20.21
N MET A 130 1.75 19.37 -21.30
CA MET A 130 0.55 18.54 -21.25
C MET A 130 0.87 17.12 -20.84
N ASN A 131 1.96 16.53 -21.34
CA ASN A 131 2.41 15.20 -20.94
C ASN A 131 2.73 15.15 -19.44
N ARG A 132 3.45 16.15 -18.91
CA ARG A 132 3.72 16.28 -17.47
C ARG A 132 2.45 16.41 -16.63
N PHE A 133 1.41 17.09 -17.16
CA PHE A 133 0.11 17.14 -16.48
C PHE A 133 -0.54 15.78 -16.37
N PHE A 134 -0.50 14.96 -17.45
CA PHE A 134 -1.02 13.59 -17.41
C PHE A 134 -0.19 12.66 -16.51
N GLU A 135 1.10 12.91 -16.34
CA GLU A 135 1.94 12.17 -15.38
C GLU A 135 1.49 12.37 -13.93
N ILE A 136 0.84 13.50 -13.60
CA ILE A 136 0.28 13.76 -12.27
C ILE A 136 -0.78 12.70 -11.92
N ILE A 137 -1.58 12.25 -12.87
CA ILE A 137 -2.59 11.21 -12.67
C ILE A 137 -1.93 9.88 -12.30
N ASN A 138 -0.82 9.54 -12.93
CA ASN A 138 -0.07 8.33 -12.63
C ASN A 138 0.61 8.44 -11.26
N LEU A 139 1.15 9.59 -10.91
CA LEU A 139 1.73 9.88 -9.60
C LEU A 139 0.70 9.72 -8.48
N GLN A 140 -0.49 10.28 -8.67
CA GLN A 140 -1.61 10.20 -7.74
C GLN A 140 -1.99 8.75 -7.46
N LYS A 141 -2.22 7.95 -8.51
CA LYS A 141 -2.54 6.51 -8.37
C LYS A 141 -1.40 5.72 -7.70
N GLY A 142 -0.16 6.01 -8.03
CA GLY A 142 1.00 5.38 -7.41
C GLY A 142 1.13 5.70 -5.92
N LEU A 143 0.90 6.96 -5.55
CA LEU A 143 0.95 7.39 -4.15
C LEU A 143 -0.14 6.74 -3.31
N SER A 144 -1.36 6.66 -3.83
CA SER A 144 -2.48 6.00 -3.18
C SER A 144 -2.22 4.53 -2.93
N LYS A 145 -1.69 3.84 -3.92
CA LYS A 145 -1.31 2.44 -3.79
C LYS A 145 -0.26 2.24 -2.70
N ILE A 146 0.75 3.10 -2.64
CA ILE A 146 1.77 3.08 -1.59
C ILE A 146 1.14 3.31 -0.21
N LEU A 147 0.22 4.27 -0.09
CA LEU A 147 -0.45 4.57 1.18
C LEU A 147 -1.36 3.44 1.68
N LEU A 148 -1.95 2.66 0.79
CA LEU A 148 -2.77 1.50 1.16
C LEU A 148 -1.94 0.26 1.42
N ASP A 149 -1.09 -0.11 0.46
CA ASP A 149 -0.45 -1.42 0.44
C ASP A 149 0.69 -1.54 1.46
N ILE A 150 1.48 -0.47 1.65
CA ILE A 150 2.64 -0.54 2.58
C ILE A 150 2.21 -0.73 4.03
N PRO A 151 1.29 0.06 4.61
CA PRO A 151 0.86 -0.16 6.00
C PRO A 151 0.25 -1.53 6.19
N LEU A 152 -0.59 -1.96 5.25
CA LEU A 152 -1.23 -3.27 5.30
C LEU A 152 -0.20 -4.40 5.27
N ALA A 153 0.75 -4.35 4.35
CA ALA A 153 1.81 -5.36 4.22
C ALA A 153 2.68 -5.43 5.47
N VAL A 154 3.09 -4.29 6.03
CA VAL A 154 3.89 -4.25 7.27
C VAL A 154 3.13 -4.89 8.44
N ILE A 155 1.86 -4.53 8.60
CA ILE A 155 1.01 -5.07 9.67
C ILE A 155 0.83 -6.58 9.48
N GLN A 156 0.55 -7.05 8.25
CA GLN A 156 0.42 -8.48 7.95
C GLN A 156 1.71 -9.26 8.24
N ILE A 157 2.87 -8.71 7.90
CA ILE A 157 4.16 -9.35 8.19
C ILE A 157 4.36 -9.47 9.70
N VAL A 158 4.18 -8.38 10.45
CA VAL A 158 4.37 -8.38 11.91
C VAL A 158 3.42 -9.36 12.57
N PHE A 159 2.16 -9.30 12.24
CA PHE A 159 1.15 -10.17 12.81
C PHE A 159 1.31 -11.62 12.36
N GLY A 160 1.65 -11.86 11.10
CA GLY A 160 1.95 -13.19 10.60
C GLY A 160 3.11 -13.85 11.36
N LEU A 161 4.19 -13.09 11.63
CA LEU A 161 5.31 -13.58 12.44
C LEU A 161 4.91 -13.88 13.88
N VAL A 162 4.10 -13.03 14.50
CA VAL A 162 3.56 -13.26 15.84
C VAL A 162 2.74 -14.55 15.86
N LEU A 163 1.88 -14.75 14.88
CA LEU A 163 1.05 -15.95 14.77
C LEU A 163 1.91 -17.20 14.56
N LEU A 164 2.90 -17.15 13.66
CA LEU A 164 3.82 -18.26 13.46
C LEU A 164 4.59 -18.61 14.74
N SER A 165 4.98 -17.61 15.53
CA SER A 165 5.67 -17.78 16.81
C SER A 165 4.87 -18.62 17.82
N PHE A 166 3.55 -18.49 17.81
CA PHE A 166 2.69 -19.29 18.70
C PHE A 166 2.64 -20.76 18.33
N TYR A 167 2.90 -21.12 17.07
CA TYR A 167 2.92 -22.53 16.63
C TYR A 167 4.24 -23.23 16.98
N ASN A 168 5.36 -22.62 16.66
CA ASN A 168 6.68 -23.14 16.99
C ASN A 168 7.74 -22.05 16.80
N SER A 169 8.64 -21.92 17.78
CA SER A 169 9.76 -20.97 17.75
C SER A 169 10.64 -21.11 16.51
N THR A 170 10.73 -22.29 15.90
CA THR A 170 11.49 -22.52 14.66
C THR A 170 10.96 -21.69 13.49
N PHE A 171 9.66 -21.41 13.45
CA PHE A 171 9.06 -20.57 12.41
C PHE A 171 9.47 -19.09 12.48
N ILE A 172 9.91 -18.60 13.65
CA ILE A 172 10.47 -17.26 13.78
C ILE A 172 11.72 -17.14 12.92
N VAL A 173 12.61 -18.14 13.00
CA VAL A 173 13.86 -18.16 12.21
C VAL A 173 13.55 -18.17 10.72
N LEU A 174 12.60 -19.00 10.30
CA LEU A 174 12.15 -19.05 8.90
C LEU A 174 11.55 -17.72 8.43
N GLY A 175 10.72 -17.08 9.27
CA GLY A 175 10.13 -15.78 8.97
C GLY A 175 11.19 -14.68 8.84
N LEU A 176 12.18 -14.64 9.72
CA LEU A 176 13.30 -13.70 9.63
C LEU A 176 14.12 -13.92 8.36
N LEU A 177 14.36 -15.20 7.99
CA LEU A 177 15.05 -15.55 6.75
C LEU A 177 14.28 -15.04 5.52
N LEU A 178 12.96 -15.20 5.49
CA LEU A 178 12.10 -14.68 4.41
C LEU A 178 12.15 -13.16 4.32
N ILE A 179 12.11 -12.43 5.45
CA ILE A 179 12.24 -10.97 5.48
C ILE A 179 13.60 -10.54 4.91
N LEU A 180 14.67 -11.23 5.31
CA LEU A 180 16.02 -10.95 4.83
C LEU A 180 16.11 -11.20 3.33
N LEU A 181 15.51 -12.27 2.83
CA LEU A 181 15.44 -12.58 1.40
C LEU A 181 14.66 -11.51 0.62
N LEU A 182 13.49 -11.10 1.12
CA LEU A 182 12.71 -9.99 0.54
C LEU A 182 13.51 -8.69 0.51
N PHE A 183 14.24 -8.37 1.58
CA PHE A 183 15.11 -7.20 1.62
C PHE A 183 16.21 -7.25 0.53
N PHE A 184 16.82 -8.40 0.32
CA PHE A 184 17.79 -8.60 -0.76
C PHE A 184 17.17 -8.43 -2.14
N ILE A 185 16.01 -9.05 -2.39
CA ILE A 185 15.27 -8.92 -3.67
C ILE A 185 14.95 -7.45 -3.91
N PHE A 186 14.39 -6.75 -2.91
CA PHE A 186 14.03 -5.35 -3.03
C PHE A 186 15.25 -4.48 -3.35
N LYS A 187 16.35 -4.67 -2.64
CA LYS A 187 17.61 -3.94 -2.85
C LYS A 187 18.19 -4.14 -4.26
N TYR A 188 18.08 -5.36 -4.80
CA TYR A 188 18.57 -5.68 -6.15
C TYR A 188 17.65 -5.15 -7.24
N THR A 189 16.33 -5.33 -7.07
CA THR A 189 15.32 -4.96 -8.08
C THR A 189 15.14 -3.45 -8.17
N THR A 190 15.17 -2.73 -7.06
CA THR A 190 15.00 -1.26 -7.04
C THR A 190 16.09 -0.56 -7.85
N LYS A 191 17.34 -1.02 -7.78
CA LYS A 191 18.43 -0.43 -8.57
C LYS A 191 18.23 -0.60 -10.06
N LYS A 192 17.76 -1.77 -10.50
CA LYS A 192 17.51 -2.05 -11.94
C LYS A 192 16.23 -1.35 -12.42
N GLY A 193 15.17 -1.34 -11.63
CA GLY A 193 13.91 -0.69 -11.96
C GLY A 193 14.05 0.82 -12.11
N LEU A 194 14.83 1.49 -11.25
CA LEU A 194 15.10 2.92 -11.36
C LEU A 194 15.87 3.28 -12.66
N ILE A 195 16.81 2.44 -13.06
CA ILE A 195 17.58 2.66 -14.32
C ILE A 195 16.67 2.46 -15.54
N ALA A 196 15.82 1.42 -15.53
CA ALA A 196 14.88 1.15 -16.61
C ALA A 196 13.83 2.26 -16.78
N SER A 197 13.24 2.71 -15.67
CA SER A 197 12.26 3.81 -15.66
C SER A 197 12.86 5.14 -16.15
N TYR A 198 14.13 5.39 -15.84
CA TYR A 198 14.82 6.59 -16.32
C TYR A 198 15.07 6.55 -17.83
N ASN A 199 15.52 5.41 -18.35
CA ASN A 199 15.75 5.24 -19.78
C ASN A 199 14.44 5.32 -20.59
N GLU A 200 13.33 4.90 -20.02
CA GLU A 200 12.00 5.05 -20.63
C GLU A 200 11.54 6.52 -20.64
N SER A 201 11.89 7.30 -19.63
CA SER A 201 11.59 8.74 -19.54
C SER A 201 12.42 9.60 -20.49
N GLU A 202 13.64 9.17 -20.86
CA GLU A 202 14.50 9.86 -21.82
C GLU A 202 14.14 9.57 -23.29
N ASN A 203 13.44 8.45 -23.54
CA ASN A 203 13.06 8.00 -24.91
C ASN A 203 11.63 8.40 -25.30
N LYS A 204 10.92 9.17 -24.47
CA LYS A 204 9.61 9.77 -24.75
C LYS A 204 9.72 11.27 -24.96
#